data_61fde6205e2ce20378859c841765be1c
#
_entry.id   61fde6205e2ce20378859c841765be1c
#
_cell.length_a   1.000
_cell.length_b   1.000
_cell.length_c   1.000
_cell.angle_alpha   90.00
_cell.angle_beta   90.00
_cell.angle_gamma   90.00
#
_symmetry.space_group_name_H-M   'P 1'
#
loop_
_entity.id
_entity.type
_entity.pdbx_description
1 polymer ?
#
loop_
_entity_poly.entity_id
_entity_poly.type
_entity_poly.pdbx_seq_one_letter_code
_entity_poly.pdbx_strand_id
1 'polypeptide(L)'
;TAILVQDRPVLGGNASSEVRLWILGATSHMGNNNRWSREGGLVDEILIENLYRNKEGNPVILDTILLEKVYQEPNITLLLNTAVWDIEKADPQTVSKVYAFCSQNSTFYEISGRLFCDASGDGILAYRAGAAFRMGAEEKRCYNEQFAPDKGEFGELLGHSIYFYSLDTGKPCLLYT
;
A
#
# COMPACT_ATOMS: atom_id res chain seq x y z
N THR A 1 11.09 -18.87 -5.06
CA THR A 1 10.38 -18.06 -6.08
C THR A 1 9.12 -17.50 -5.45
N ALA A 2 8.87 -16.23 -5.65
CA ALA A 2 7.65 -15.52 -5.25
C ALA A 2 6.93 -14.96 -6.48
N ILE A 3 5.61 -14.84 -6.39
CA ILE A 3 4.82 -14.10 -7.37
C ILE A 3 4.26 -12.88 -6.64
N LEU A 4 4.61 -11.70 -7.13
CA LEU A 4 4.09 -10.42 -6.64
C LEU A 4 2.97 -9.96 -7.55
N VAL A 5 1.76 -9.94 -7.03
CA VAL A 5 0.55 -9.52 -7.76
C VAL A 5 0.16 -8.13 -7.30
N GLN A 6 0.02 -7.20 -8.22
CA GLN A 6 -0.34 -5.81 -7.97
C GLN A 6 -1.46 -5.39 -8.92
N ASP A 7 -2.55 -4.89 -8.38
CA ASP A 7 -3.73 -4.47 -9.14
C ASP A 7 -3.53 -3.16 -9.91
N ARG A 8 -2.48 -2.40 -9.56
CA ARG A 8 -2.16 -1.12 -10.18
C ARG A 8 -0.98 -1.23 -11.15
N PRO A 9 -0.79 -0.22 -12.01
CA PRO A 9 0.34 -0.20 -12.95
C PRO A 9 1.69 0.07 -12.30
N VAL A 10 1.70 0.52 -11.05
CA VAL A 10 2.91 0.88 -10.29
C VAL A 10 2.91 0.21 -8.92
N LEU A 11 4.09 0.02 -8.36
CA LEU A 11 4.30 -0.48 -7.00
C LEU A 11 4.25 0.65 -5.99
N GLY A 12 4.00 0.33 -4.71
CA GLY A 12 4.06 1.29 -3.61
C GLY A 12 2.71 1.75 -3.06
N GLY A 13 1.60 1.37 -3.70
CA GLY A 13 0.26 1.70 -3.20
C GLY A 13 0.09 3.21 -2.98
N ASN A 14 -0.25 3.61 -1.76
CA ASN A 14 -0.43 5.03 -1.42
C ASN A 14 0.83 5.89 -1.57
N ALA A 15 2.03 5.30 -1.51
CA ALA A 15 3.28 6.03 -1.71
C ALA A 15 3.63 6.22 -3.20
N SER A 16 2.98 5.50 -4.10
CA SER A 16 3.21 5.60 -5.54
C SER A 16 2.82 6.96 -6.13
N SER A 17 3.20 7.19 -7.38
CA SER A 17 2.82 8.41 -8.13
C SER A 17 1.31 8.60 -8.25
N GLU A 18 0.52 7.56 -8.08
CA GLU A 18 -0.94 7.62 -8.19
C GLU A 18 -1.60 8.33 -7.01
N VAL A 19 -1.08 8.15 -5.78
CA VAL A 19 -1.64 8.76 -4.56
C VAL A 19 -0.69 9.79 -3.95
N ARG A 20 0.63 9.54 -3.99
CA ARG A 20 1.71 10.45 -3.54
C ARG A 20 1.73 10.71 -2.04
N LEU A 21 1.28 9.75 -1.24
CA LEU A 21 1.37 9.86 0.21
C LEU A 21 2.81 9.59 0.66
N TRP A 22 3.31 10.46 1.53
CA TRP A 22 4.67 10.32 2.02
C TRP A 22 4.85 9.13 2.95
N ILE A 23 5.99 8.46 2.84
CA ILE A 23 6.39 7.39 3.77
C ILE A 23 7.01 8.08 4.99
N LEU A 24 6.22 8.39 5.99
CA LEU A 24 6.65 9.14 7.18
C LEU A 24 7.16 8.23 8.30
N GLY A 25 6.58 7.04 8.46
CA GLY A 25 6.85 6.18 9.60
C GLY A 25 6.59 6.88 10.94
N ALA A 26 7.41 6.60 11.94
CA ALA A 26 7.31 7.21 13.27
C ALA A 26 8.06 8.54 13.40
N THR A 27 8.58 9.09 12.33
CA THR A 27 9.51 10.25 12.38
C THR A 27 8.85 11.58 12.61
N SER A 28 7.62 11.75 12.12
CA SER A 28 6.90 13.01 12.23
C SER A 28 5.40 12.78 12.13
N HIS A 29 4.70 12.97 13.23
CA HIS A 29 3.25 12.89 13.25
C HIS A 29 2.71 13.84 14.33
N MET A 30 1.68 14.62 13.99
CA MET A 30 0.98 15.52 14.92
C MET A 30 1.90 16.43 15.75
N GLY A 31 2.94 16.97 15.14
CA GLY A 31 3.92 17.81 15.85
C GLY A 31 4.99 17.02 16.62
N ASN A 32 4.95 15.71 16.59
CA ASN A 32 6.02 14.87 17.13
C ASN A 32 7.26 14.99 16.24
N ASN A 33 8.36 15.43 16.83
CA ASN A 33 9.61 15.67 16.09
C ASN A 33 10.62 14.55 16.29
N ASN A 34 10.19 13.31 16.19
CA ASN A 34 11.02 12.10 16.33
C ASN A 34 11.82 11.80 15.06
N ARG A 35 12.54 12.79 14.51
CA ARG A 35 13.30 12.63 13.27
C ARG A 35 14.30 11.46 13.27
N TRP A 36 14.64 10.95 14.43
CA TRP A 36 15.56 9.82 14.60
C TRP A 36 14.87 8.47 14.73
N SER A 37 13.56 8.43 14.84
CA SER A 37 12.77 7.19 14.91
C SER A 37 12.39 6.69 13.53
N ARG A 38 13.37 6.59 12.62
CA ARG A 38 13.18 6.03 11.28
C ARG A 38 13.12 4.52 11.36
N GLU A 39 12.32 3.95 10.48
CA GLU A 39 12.39 2.53 10.21
C GLU A 39 13.68 2.23 9.42
N GLY A 40 14.39 1.17 9.81
CA GLY A 40 15.56 0.71 9.10
C GLY A 40 15.24 -0.30 8.00
N GLY A 41 16.27 -0.97 7.51
CA GLY A 41 16.15 -2.03 6.52
C GLY A 41 15.73 -1.52 5.13
N LEU A 42 14.88 -2.27 4.45
CA LEU A 42 14.52 -2.01 3.05
C LEU A 42 13.83 -0.66 2.85
N VAL A 43 13.01 -0.23 3.80
CA VAL A 43 12.32 1.08 3.70
C VAL A 43 13.34 2.21 3.73
N ASP A 44 14.31 2.17 4.64
CA ASP A 44 15.34 3.20 4.75
C ASP A 44 16.25 3.22 3.51
N GLU A 45 16.62 2.05 2.98
CA GLU A 45 17.37 1.92 1.73
C GLU A 45 16.62 2.58 0.56
N ILE A 46 15.33 2.33 0.40
CA ILE A 46 14.49 2.94 -0.63
C ILE A 46 14.44 4.46 -0.46
N LEU A 47 14.26 4.94 0.77
CA LEU A 47 14.17 6.37 1.04
C LEU A 47 15.49 7.10 0.79
N ILE A 48 16.63 6.50 1.16
CA ILE A 48 17.96 7.06 0.89
C ILE A 48 18.23 7.10 -0.61
N GLU A 49 17.93 6.04 -1.33
CA GLU A 49 18.08 5.99 -2.78
C GLU A 49 17.19 7.04 -3.47
N ASN A 50 15.94 7.16 -3.03
CA ASN A 50 15.05 8.19 -3.54
C ASN A 50 15.59 9.60 -3.26
N LEU A 51 16.09 9.87 -2.07
CA LEU A 51 16.70 11.17 -1.74
C LEU A 51 17.90 11.49 -2.65
N TYR A 52 18.71 10.50 -2.96
CA TYR A 52 19.90 10.66 -3.82
C TYR A 52 19.53 10.88 -5.28
N ARG A 53 18.60 10.08 -5.84
CA ARG A 53 18.24 10.10 -7.27
C ARG A 53 17.18 11.14 -7.61
N ASN A 54 16.35 11.53 -6.63
CA ASN A 54 15.14 12.30 -6.84
C ASN A 54 15.15 13.61 -6.06
N LYS A 55 16.10 14.49 -6.39
CA LYS A 55 16.28 15.77 -5.70
C LYS A 55 15.08 16.72 -5.82
N GLU A 56 14.28 16.56 -6.87
CA GLU A 56 13.12 17.39 -7.16
C GLU A 56 11.81 16.82 -6.60
N GLY A 57 11.85 15.64 -5.98
CA GLY A 57 10.67 15.01 -5.40
C GLY A 57 9.64 14.53 -6.44
N ASN A 58 10.08 14.14 -7.63
CA ASN A 58 9.21 13.60 -8.66
C ASN A 58 8.70 12.20 -8.25
N PRO A 59 7.39 11.99 -8.06
CA PRO A 59 6.85 10.72 -7.59
C PRO A 59 7.10 9.55 -8.55
N VAL A 60 7.23 9.80 -9.84
CA VAL A 60 7.53 8.76 -10.85
C VAL A 60 8.92 8.16 -10.65
N ILE A 61 9.87 8.92 -10.12
CA ILE A 61 11.21 8.39 -9.79
C ILE A 61 11.12 7.38 -8.65
N LEU A 62 10.27 7.60 -7.65
CA LEU A 62 10.05 6.62 -6.60
C LEU A 62 9.45 5.31 -7.16
N ASP A 63 8.45 5.41 -8.04
CA ASP A 63 7.89 4.23 -8.72
C ASP A 63 8.98 3.44 -9.46
N THR A 64 9.87 4.16 -10.14
CA THR A 64 11.01 3.55 -10.86
C THR A 64 11.95 2.82 -9.92
N ILE A 65 12.28 3.41 -8.77
CA ILE A 65 13.15 2.79 -7.76
C ILE A 65 12.52 1.50 -7.23
N LEU A 66 11.23 1.52 -6.92
CA LEU A 66 10.52 0.34 -6.44
C LEU A 66 10.47 -0.76 -7.50
N LEU A 67 10.19 -0.39 -8.73
CA LEU A 67 10.17 -1.32 -9.86
C LEU A 67 11.54 -1.96 -10.12
N GLU A 68 12.62 -1.16 -10.10
CA GLU A 68 13.99 -1.65 -10.25
C GLU A 68 14.35 -2.67 -9.18
N LYS A 69 14.03 -2.40 -7.91
CA LYS A 69 14.32 -3.32 -6.80
C LYS A 69 13.62 -4.67 -6.98
N VAL A 70 12.38 -4.66 -7.42
CA VAL A 70 11.64 -5.91 -7.69
C VAL A 70 12.18 -6.61 -8.93
N TYR A 71 12.48 -5.86 -9.99
CA TYR A 71 12.95 -6.42 -11.25
C TYR A 71 14.35 -7.05 -11.16
N GLN A 72 15.18 -6.53 -10.28
CA GLN A 72 16.53 -7.07 -10.01
C GLN A 72 16.51 -8.38 -9.23
N GLU A 73 15.38 -8.75 -8.63
CA GLU A 73 15.23 -10.00 -7.88
C GLU A 73 14.84 -11.14 -8.82
N PRO A 74 15.78 -12.06 -9.17
CA PRO A 74 15.54 -13.10 -10.18
C PRO A 74 14.49 -14.13 -9.74
N ASN A 75 14.15 -14.16 -8.47
CA ASN A 75 13.18 -15.08 -7.89
C ASN A 75 11.78 -14.47 -7.73
N ILE A 76 11.56 -13.25 -8.21
CA ILE A 76 10.24 -12.61 -8.21
C ILE A 76 9.68 -12.58 -9.63
N THR A 77 8.45 -13.07 -9.79
CA THR A 77 7.62 -12.83 -10.97
C THR A 77 6.64 -11.72 -10.64
N LEU A 78 6.71 -10.61 -11.34
CA LEU A 78 5.83 -9.45 -11.13
C LEU A 78 4.66 -9.47 -12.10
N LEU A 79 3.44 -9.36 -11.57
CA LEU A 79 2.19 -9.23 -12.33
C LEU A 79 1.53 -7.89 -11.95
N LEU A 80 1.73 -6.86 -12.78
CA LEU A 80 1.07 -5.56 -12.64
C LEU A 80 -0.32 -5.57 -13.30
N ASN A 81 -1.16 -4.60 -12.92
CA ASN A 81 -2.54 -4.47 -13.41
C ASN A 81 -3.36 -5.75 -13.25
N THR A 82 -3.02 -6.53 -12.24
CA THR A 82 -3.58 -7.85 -12.01
C THR A 82 -4.23 -7.87 -10.62
N ALA A 83 -5.54 -7.93 -10.57
CA ALA A 83 -6.30 -7.91 -9.33
C ALA A 83 -6.64 -9.33 -8.87
N VAL A 84 -6.28 -9.65 -7.63
CA VAL A 84 -6.79 -10.86 -6.96
C VAL A 84 -8.25 -10.62 -6.60
N TRP A 85 -9.14 -11.52 -6.99
CA TRP A 85 -10.57 -11.37 -6.76
C TRP A 85 -11.20 -12.54 -5.99
N ASP A 86 -10.57 -13.72 -5.99
CA ASP A 86 -11.09 -14.88 -5.28
C ASP A 86 -9.97 -15.85 -4.88
N ILE A 87 -10.29 -16.82 -4.03
CA ILE A 87 -9.39 -17.83 -3.51
C ILE A 87 -10.01 -19.23 -3.56
N GLU A 88 -9.15 -20.23 -3.49
CA GLU A 88 -9.52 -21.62 -3.19
C GLU A 88 -8.83 -22.07 -1.91
N LYS A 89 -9.56 -22.83 -1.10
CA LYS A 89 -9.05 -23.40 0.15
C LYS A 89 -8.95 -24.91 0.02
N ALA A 90 -7.83 -25.49 0.43
CA ALA A 90 -7.67 -26.94 0.54
C ALA A 90 -8.45 -27.50 1.74
N ASP A 91 -8.56 -26.70 2.80
CA ASP A 91 -9.33 -26.98 4.01
C ASP A 91 -9.78 -25.66 4.65
N PRO A 92 -10.61 -25.63 5.69
CA PRO A 92 -11.12 -24.38 6.28
C PRO A 92 -10.05 -23.37 6.74
N GLN A 93 -8.80 -23.81 6.94
CA GLN A 93 -7.71 -22.98 7.47
C GLN A 93 -6.57 -22.74 6.47
N THR A 94 -6.59 -23.41 5.30
CA THR A 94 -5.47 -23.40 4.36
C THR A 94 -5.90 -22.90 2.99
N VAL A 95 -5.36 -21.76 2.57
CA VAL A 95 -5.48 -21.26 1.18
C VAL A 95 -4.56 -22.10 0.28
N SER A 96 -5.08 -22.61 -0.83
CA SER A 96 -4.34 -23.39 -1.82
C SER A 96 -4.03 -22.61 -3.09
N LYS A 97 -4.94 -21.72 -3.49
CA LYS A 97 -4.81 -20.91 -4.69
C LYS A 97 -5.41 -19.52 -4.50
N VAL A 98 -4.96 -18.60 -5.33
CA VAL A 98 -5.64 -17.32 -5.59
C VAL A 98 -5.99 -17.21 -7.06
N TYR A 99 -7.11 -16.57 -7.35
CA TYR A 99 -7.57 -16.24 -8.68
C TYR A 99 -7.38 -14.75 -8.93
N ALA A 100 -6.72 -14.43 -10.03
CA ALA A 100 -6.44 -13.04 -10.37
C ALA A 100 -6.79 -12.76 -11.84
N PHE A 101 -7.06 -11.51 -12.15
CA PHE A 101 -7.41 -11.06 -13.48
C PHE A 101 -6.66 -9.80 -13.86
N CYS A 102 -6.03 -9.83 -15.02
CA CYS A 102 -5.43 -8.67 -15.66
C CYS A 102 -6.38 -8.10 -16.73
N SER A 103 -6.94 -6.92 -16.47
CA SER A 103 -7.90 -6.29 -17.39
C SER A 103 -7.25 -5.76 -18.69
N GLN A 104 -5.95 -5.48 -18.66
CA GLN A 104 -5.26 -4.93 -19.84
C GLN A 104 -5.07 -5.94 -20.99
N ASN A 105 -4.89 -7.21 -20.63
CA ASN A 105 -4.68 -8.28 -21.62
C ASN A 105 -5.74 -9.38 -21.54
N SER A 106 -6.79 -9.18 -20.71
CA SER A 106 -7.89 -10.13 -20.50
C SER A 106 -7.43 -11.52 -20.06
N THR A 107 -6.36 -11.58 -19.26
CA THR A 107 -5.77 -12.85 -18.80
C THR A 107 -6.27 -13.18 -17.40
N PHE A 108 -6.75 -14.41 -17.22
CA PHE A 108 -7.04 -15.01 -15.93
C PHE A 108 -5.85 -15.82 -15.43
N TYR A 109 -5.52 -15.65 -14.18
CA TYR A 109 -4.44 -16.36 -13.51
C TYR A 109 -5.00 -17.25 -12.39
N GLU A 110 -4.54 -18.49 -12.34
CA GLU A 110 -4.62 -19.35 -11.17
C GLU A 110 -3.23 -19.47 -10.58
N ILE A 111 -3.05 -19.04 -9.35
CA ILE A 111 -1.74 -19.00 -8.70
C ILE A 111 -1.79 -19.89 -7.46
N SER A 112 -1.08 -21.01 -7.51
CA SER A 112 -0.91 -21.92 -6.38
C SER A 112 0.35 -21.59 -5.61
N GLY A 113 0.30 -21.69 -4.29
CA GLY A 113 1.43 -21.41 -3.42
C GLY A 113 1.38 -22.21 -2.12
N ARG A 114 2.53 -22.32 -1.47
CA ARG A 114 2.61 -22.89 -0.12
C ARG A 114 2.31 -21.86 0.96
N LEU A 115 2.59 -20.59 0.67
CA LEU A 115 2.35 -19.45 1.55
C LEU A 115 1.78 -18.32 0.73
N PHE A 116 0.88 -17.57 1.35
CA PHE A 116 0.26 -16.38 0.79
C PHE A 116 0.43 -15.22 1.77
N CYS A 117 0.73 -14.05 1.25
CA CYS A 117 0.86 -12.83 2.01
C CYS A 117 -0.11 -11.78 1.45
N ASP A 118 -0.99 -11.29 2.31
CA ASP A 118 -1.84 -10.16 1.97
C ASP A 118 -1.11 -8.86 2.30
N ALA A 119 -0.68 -8.16 1.26
CA ALA A 119 -0.07 -6.84 1.34
C ALA A 119 -0.86 -5.81 0.51
N SER A 120 -2.15 -6.08 0.26
CA SER A 120 -3.01 -5.26 -0.59
C SER A 120 -3.34 -3.89 0.01
N GLY A 121 -3.16 -3.69 1.31
CA GLY A 121 -3.64 -2.52 2.03
C GLY A 121 -5.12 -2.58 2.39
N ASP A 122 -5.90 -3.42 1.68
CA ASP A 122 -7.35 -3.58 1.86
C ASP A 122 -7.73 -4.90 2.54
N GLY A 123 -6.77 -5.83 2.68
CA GLY A 123 -7.01 -7.14 3.30
C GLY A 123 -7.88 -8.07 2.47
N ILE A 124 -7.87 -7.96 1.13
CA ILE A 124 -8.76 -8.71 0.25
C ILE A 124 -8.57 -10.23 0.37
N LEU A 125 -7.32 -10.68 0.45
CA LEU A 125 -7.00 -12.10 0.61
C LEU A 125 -7.47 -12.61 1.97
N ALA A 126 -7.18 -11.87 3.04
CA ALA A 126 -7.58 -12.20 4.40
C ALA A 126 -9.11 -12.25 4.53
N TYR A 127 -9.80 -11.27 3.94
CA TYR A 127 -11.27 -11.22 3.90
C TYR A 127 -11.86 -12.44 3.19
N ARG A 128 -11.37 -12.75 1.98
CA ARG A 128 -11.81 -13.92 1.21
C ARG A 128 -11.51 -15.24 1.93
N ALA A 129 -10.40 -15.30 2.66
CA ALA A 129 -10.04 -16.45 3.47
C ALA A 129 -10.94 -16.65 4.71
N GLY A 130 -11.76 -15.66 5.06
CA GLY A 130 -12.62 -15.69 6.23
C GLY A 130 -11.90 -15.36 7.52
N ALA A 131 -10.77 -14.64 7.46
CA ALA A 131 -10.09 -14.15 8.65
C ALA A 131 -10.97 -13.14 9.40
N ALA A 132 -10.89 -13.14 10.72
CA ALA A 132 -11.55 -12.13 11.52
C ALA A 132 -10.93 -10.75 11.28
N PHE A 133 -11.75 -9.73 11.13
CA PHE A 133 -11.31 -8.35 10.89
C PHE A 133 -12.18 -7.36 11.66
N ARG A 134 -11.67 -6.15 11.80
CA ARG A 134 -12.41 -5.00 12.32
C ARG A 134 -12.19 -3.81 11.41
N MET A 135 -13.16 -2.89 11.43
CA MET A 135 -13.07 -1.59 10.76
C MET A 135 -13.24 -0.49 11.81
N GLY A 136 -12.50 0.60 11.64
CA GLY A 136 -12.50 1.71 12.58
C GLY A 136 -11.53 1.51 13.75
N ALA A 137 -11.67 2.36 14.78
CA ALA A 137 -10.80 2.36 15.96
C ALA A 137 -11.42 1.57 17.11
N GLU A 138 -10.61 0.73 17.76
CA GLU A 138 -10.99 0.04 18.99
C GLU A 138 -10.95 0.98 20.19
N GLU A 139 -11.74 0.65 21.20
CA GLU A 139 -11.73 1.35 22.47
C GLU A 139 -10.44 1.09 23.24
N LYS A 140 -10.00 2.10 24.01
CA LYS A 140 -8.82 2.01 24.87
C LYS A 140 -8.79 0.76 25.76
N ARG A 141 -9.95 0.36 26.27
CA ARG A 141 -10.05 -0.83 27.15
C ARG A 141 -9.71 -2.15 26.46
N CYS A 142 -9.72 -2.22 25.10
CA CYS A 142 -9.44 -3.45 24.38
C CYS A 142 -7.97 -3.86 24.50
N TYR A 143 -7.04 -2.89 24.40
CA TYR A 143 -5.60 -3.14 24.37
C TYR A 143 -4.78 -2.19 25.24
N ASN A 144 -5.45 -1.31 26.01
CA ASN A 144 -4.83 -0.32 26.88
C ASN A 144 -3.85 0.63 26.18
N GLU A 145 -4.13 0.98 24.92
CA GLU A 145 -3.32 1.89 24.13
C GLU A 145 -3.54 3.34 24.57
N GLN A 146 -2.44 4.08 24.71
CA GLN A 146 -2.46 5.44 25.26
C GLN A 146 -3.34 6.43 24.48
N PHE A 147 -3.33 6.32 23.15
CA PHE A 147 -4.02 7.23 22.24
C PHE A 147 -5.30 6.66 21.64
N ALA A 148 -5.71 5.46 22.06
CA ALA A 148 -6.98 4.90 21.63
C ALA A 148 -8.16 5.70 22.21
N PRO A 149 -9.28 5.81 21.46
CA PRO A 149 -10.47 6.51 21.95
C PRO A 149 -11.08 5.79 23.16
N ASP A 150 -11.71 6.56 24.04
CA ASP A 150 -12.42 5.98 25.20
C ASP A 150 -13.60 5.12 24.77
N LYS A 151 -14.21 5.45 23.63
CA LYS A 151 -15.30 4.70 23.02
C LYS A 151 -14.93 4.35 21.60
N GLY A 152 -15.12 3.08 21.22
CA GLY A 152 -14.79 2.59 19.87
C GLY A 152 -15.56 3.31 18.76
N GLU A 153 -14.88 3.55 17.68
CA GLU A 153 -15.39 4.17 16.45
C GLU A 153 -15.47 3.10 15.36
N PHE A 154 -16.23 2.05 15.62
CA PHE A 154 -16.36 0.92 14.70
C PHE A 154 -17.13 1.32 13.43
N GLY A 155 -16.60 0.89 12.28
CA GLY A 155 -17.16 1.20 10.97
C GLY A 155 -16.71 2.53 10.38
N GLU A 156 -16.09 3.40 11.16
CA GLU A 156 -15.52 4.63 10.66
C GLU A 156 -14.22 4.36 9.89
N LEU A 157 -14.03 5.07 8.80
CA LEU A 157 -12.83 4.98 7.96
C LEU A 157 -12.16 6.35 7.89
N LEU A 158 -10.87 6.34 7.58
CA LEU A 158 -10.17 7.59 7.25
C LEU A 158 -10.82 8.25 6.04
N GLY A 159 -10.89 9.57 6.07
CA GLY A 159 -11.41 10.35 4.94
C GLY A 159 -10.58 10.12 3.67
N HIS A 160 -11.28 10.15 2.53
CA HIS A 160 -10.61 10.12 1.23
C HIS A 160 -9.76 11.37 1.04
N SER A 161 -8.55 11.20 0.55
CA SER A 161 -7.60 12.27 0.32
C SER A 161 -7.12 12.26 -1.12
N ILE A 162 -6.98 13.46 -1.70
CA ILE A 162 -6.40 13.66 -3.03
C ILE A 162 -5.20 14.59 -2.85
N TYR A 163 -4.04 14.14 -3.32
CA TYR A 163 -2.81 14.94 -3.33
C TYR A 163 -2.54 15.45 -4.73
N PHE A 164 -2.24 16.72 -4.85
CA PHE A 164 -1.89 17.37 -6.12
C PHE A 164 -0.87 18.49 -5.88
N TYR A 165 -0.10 18.78 -6.90
CA TYR A 165 0.77 19.94 -6.91
C TYR A 165 0.03 21.11 -7.52
N SER A 166 0.19 22.28 -6.92
CA SER A 166 -0.36 23.53 -7.44
C SER A 166 0.73 24.60 -7.47
N LEU A 167 0.61 25.50 -8.42
CA LEU A 167 1.44 26.70 -8.51
C LEU A 167 0.52 27.91 -8.30
N ASP A 168 0.85 28.75 -7.31
CA ASP A 168 0.20 30.04 -7.18
C ASP A 168 0.70 30.97 -8.31
N THR A 169 -0.18 31.30 -9.22
CA THR A 169 0.13 32.18 -10.34
C THR A 169 -0.06 33.66 -9.98
N GLY A 170 -0.54 34.00 -8.76
CA GLY A 170 -0.88 35.32 -8.34
C GLY A 170 -2.05 35.97 -9.13
N LYS A 171 -2.78 35.16 -9.90
CA LYS A 171 -3.93 35.61 -10.71
C LYS A 171 -5.19 34.88 -10.27
N PRO A 172 -6.36 35.53 -10.20
CA PRO A 172 -7.62 34.87 -9.98
C PRO A 172 -7.85 33.79 -11.07
N CYS A 173 -8.13 32.57 -10.67
CA CYS A 173 -8.56 31.52 -11.59
C CYS A 173 -10.10 31.48 -11.56
N LEU A 174 -10.74 31.76 -12.68
CA LEU A 174 -12.16 31.54 -12.86
C LEU A 174 -12.34 30.11 -13.33
N LEU A 175 -12.82 29.23 -12.44
CA LEU A 175 -13.31 27.93 -12.83
C LEU A 175 -14.68 28.14 -13.52
N TYR A 176 -14.72 27.91 -14.82
CA TYR A 176 -15.98 27.80 -15.53
C TYR A 176 -16.50 26.38 -15.34
N THR A 177 -17.61 26.23 -14.65
CA THR A 177 -18.38 24.98 -14.58
C THR A 177 -19.34 24.90 -15.73
#